data_54374d39dd54f34ab9c1033611a7190a
#
_entry.id   54374d39dd54f34ab9c1033611a7190a
#
_cell.length_a   1.000
_cell.length_b   1.000
_cell.length_c   1.000
_cell.angle_alpha   90.00
_cell.angle_beta   90.00
_cell.angle_gamma   90.00
#
_symmetry.space_group_name_H-M   'P 1'
#
loop_
_entity.id
_entity.type
_entity.pdbx_description
1 polymer ?
#
loop_
_entity_poly.entity_id
_entity_poly.type
_entity_poly.pdbx_seq_one_letter_code
_entity_poly.pdbx_strand_id
1 'polypeptide(L)'
;MKGNPLPFKKVLICGLPGSGKTWLSRILAYHFCVPHYCADTVREYYQDWDFSMEGRIRQAQRMGNYWGILDFISPTEDLRKIANPDFTIWMDTIREGRFEDTNKLFEQPLNYDLRIDKWIGQNQLRKCLEDFSPGMKGIQSFLEGPIQKLVK
;
A
#
# COMPACT_ATOMS: atom_id res chain seq x y z
N MET A 1 -0.45 24.07 -3.94
CA MET A 1 0.79 23.70 -3.30
C MET A 1 1.31 22.34 -3.81
N LYS A 2 2.57 22.23 -3.98
CA LYS A 2 3.17 21.00 -4.50
C LYS A 2 3.88 20.25 -3.38
N GLY A 3 3.61 18.97 -3.25
CA GLY A 3 4.40 18.10 -2.40
C GLY A 3 5.73 17.75 -3.09
N ASN A 4 6.56 17.00 -2.41
CA ASN A 4 7.75 16.44 -3.03
C ASN A 4 7.33 15.44 -4.09
N PRO A 5 8.04 15.39 -5.23
CA PRO A 5 7.68 14.44 -6.27
C PRO A 5 7.85 13.00 -5.77
N LEU A 6 6.85 12.19 -6.04
CA LEU A 6 6.95 10.76 -5.80
C LEU A 6 7.87 10.19 -6.87
N PRO A 7 8.97 9.50 -6.49
CA PRO A 7 9.92 9.00 -7.49
C PRO A 7 9.41 7.79 -8.26
N PHE A 8 8.24 7.29 -7.92
CA PHE A 8 7.65 6.10 -8.52
C PHE A 8 6.25 6.42 -9.06
N LYS A 9 5.87 5.84 -10.18
CA LYS A 9 4.55 6.01 -10.76
C LYS A 9 3.49 5.21 -10.01
N LYS A 10 3.84 3.99 -9.60
CA LYS A 10 2.95 3.09 -8.88
C LYS A 10 3.65 2.54 -7.65
N VAL A 11 3.09 2.83 -6.49
CA VAL A 11 3.54 2.27 -5.23
C VAL A 11 2.47 1.32 -4.74
N LEU A 12 2.79 0.04 -4.62
CA LEU A 12 1.89 -0.96 -4.08
C LEU A 12 2.13 -1.08 -2.58
N ILE A 13 1.06 -0.96 -1.80
CA ILE A 13 1.10 -1.25 -0.38
C ILE A 13 0.24 -2.48 -0.19
N CYS A 14 0.86 -3.61 0.05
CA CYS A 14 0.19 -4.90 0.17
C CYS A 14 0.28 -5.44 1.60
N GLY A 15 -0.56 -6.42 1.90
CA GLY A 15 -0.64 -7.04 3.22
C GLY A 15 -2.04 -7.48 3.51
N LEU A 16 -2.22 -8.19 4.63
CA LEU A 16 -3.52 -8.69 5.05
C LEU A 16 -4.46 -7.55 5.46
N PRO A 17 -5.77 -7.79 5.42
CA PRO A 17 -6.73 -6.81 5.92
C PRO A 17 -6.44 -6.47 7.38
N GLY A 18 -6.42 -5.18 7.71
CA GLY A 18 -6.13 -4.72 9.06
C GLY A 18 -4.64 -4.51 9.35
N SER A 19 -3.77 -4.68 8.37
CA SER A 19 -2.33 -4.52 8.58
C SER A 19 -1.86 -3.06 8.57
N GLY A 20 -2.71 -2.11 8.22
CA GLY A 20 -2.36 -0.68 8.21
C GLY A 20 -2.08 -0.11 6.82
N LYS A 21 -2.47 -0.81 5.77
CA LYS A 21 -2.26 -0.36 4.39
C LYS A 21 -2.88 1.01 4.13
N THR A 22 -4.13 1.19 4.54
CA THR A 22 -4.85 2.44 4.31
C THR A 22 -4.23 3.60 5.09
N TRP A 23 -3.82 3.33 6.33
CA TRP A 23 -3.13 4.31 7.16
C TRP A 23 -1.88 4.85 6.45
N LEU A 24 -1.02 3.96 6.00
CA LEU A 24 0.22 4.36 5.31
C LEU A 24 -0.09 5.01 3.96
N SER A 25 -1.05 4.46 3.23
CA SER A 25 -1.43 4.99 1.92
C SER A 25 -1.89 6.44 1.99
N ARG A 26 -2.68 6.78 3.01
CA ARG A 26 -3.14 8.16 3.22
C ARG A 26 -1.99 9.11 3.49
N ILE A 27 -1.03 8.67 4.30
CA ILE A 27 0.14 9.48 4.62
C ILE A 27 0.92 9.80 3.35
N LEU A 28 1.23 8.78 2.56
CA LEU A 28 2.03 8.95 1.35
C LEU A 28 1.29 9.76 0.29
N ALA A 29 0.02 9.48 0.09
CA ALA A 29 -0.78 10.19 -0.90
C ALA A 29 -0.90 11.68 -0.57
N TYR A 30 -1.13 12.00 0.70
CA TYR A 30 -1.22 13.38 1.13
C TYR A 30 0.12 14.10 0.95
N HIS A 31 1.19 13.48 1.41
CA HIS A 31 2.52 14.11 1.36
C HIS A 31 2.97 14.38 -0.07
N PHE A 32 2.82 13.40 -0.95
CA PHE A 32 3.30 13.51 -2.34
C PHE A 32 2.26 14.12 -3.27
N CYS A 33 1.06 14.43 -2.78
CA CYS A 33 -0.03 14.99 -3.59
C CYS A 33 -0.36 14.10 -4.78
N VAL A 34 -0.44 12.79 -4.54
CA VAL A 34 -0.79 11.80 -5.57
C VAL A 34 -2.05 11.05 -5.16
N PRO A 35 -2.77 10.45 -6.12
CA PRO A 35 -3.98 9.71 -5.80
C PRO A 35 -3.71 8.48 -4.94
N HIS A 36 -4.69 8.14 -4.11
CA HIS A 36 -4.74 6.90 -3.34
C HIS A 36 -5.89 6.06 -3.87
N TYR A 37 -5.59 4.87 -4.38
CA TYR A 37 -6.59 3.94 -4.91
C TYR A 37 -6.73 2.77 -3.95
N CYS A 38 -7.83 2.79 -3.20
CA CYS A 38 -8.18 1.70 -2.29
C CYS A 38 -8.92 0.62 -3.07
N ALA A 39 -8.55 -0.63 -2.85
CA ALA A 39 -9.15 -1.77 -3.56
C ALA A 39 -10.66 -1.85 -3.39
N ASP A 40 -11.15 -1.60 -2.17
CA ASP A 40 -12.59 -1.65 -1.91
C ASP A 40 -13.35 -0.58 -2.70
N THR A 41 -12.79 0.60 -2.81
CA THR A 41 -13.38 1.68 -3.60
C THR A 41 -13.43 1.31 -5.09
N VAL A 42 -12.37 0.68 -5.58
CA VAL A 42 -12.33 0.23 -6.99
C VAL A 42 -13.37 -0.86 -7.24
N ARG A 43 -13.51 -1.83 -6.30
CA ARG A 43 -14.55 -2.85 -6.42
C ARG A 43 -15.95 -2.25 -6.42
N GLU A 44 -16.19 -1.27 -5.57
CA GLU A 44 -17.48 -0.58 -5.51
C GLU A 44 -17.76 0.15 -6.83
N TYR A 45 -16.77 0.83 -7.36
CA TYR A 45 -16.93 1.56 -8.63
C TYR A 45 -17.33 0.64 -9.78
N TYR A 46 -16.70 -0.55 -9.86
CA TYR A 46 -16.97 -1.52 -10.93
C TYR A 46 -18.11 -2.48 -10.57
N GLN A 47 -18.67 -2.39 -9.36
CA GLN A 47 -19.70 -3.31 -8.88
C GLN A 47 -19.23 -4.77 -9.01
N ASP A 48 -17.97 -5.02 -8.68
CA ASP A 48 -17.35 -6.33 -8.88
C ASP A 48 -16.74 -6.82 -7.57
N TRP A 49 -17.53 -7.55 -6.81
CA TRP A 49 -17.14 -8.14 -5.53
C TRP A 49 -16.84 -9.63 -5.65
N ASP A 50 -16.39 -10.05 -6.83
CA ASP A 50 -16.01 -11.43 -7.08
C ASP A 50 -14.61 -11.70 -6.50
N PHE A 51 -14.55 -12.53 -5.46
CA PHE A 51 -13.30 -12.92 -4.80
C PHE A 51 -12.77 -14.27 -5.26
N SER A 52 -13.33 -14.84 -6.34
CA SER A 52 -12.70 -15.97 -7.03
C SER A 52 -11.36 -15.51 -7.59
N MET A 53 -10.53 -16.48 -8.01
CA MET A 53 -9.24 -16.13 -8.62
C MET A 53 -9.44 -15.25 -9.86
N GLU A 54 -10.45 -15.54 -10.68
CA GLU A 54 -10.75 -14.73 -11.86
C GLU A 54 -11.09 -13.30 -11.48
N GLY A 55 -11.92 -13.11 -10.45
CA GLY A 55 -12.27 -11.79 -9.95
C GLY A 55 -11.08 -11.05 -9.36
N ARG A 56 -10.19 -11.76 -8.68
CA ARG A 56 -8.97 -11.17 -8.12
C ARG A 56 -8.01 -10.74 -9.23
N ILE A 57 -7.94 -11.50 -10.32
CA ILE A 57 -7.12 -11.12 -11.49
C ILE A 57 -7.67 -9.84 -12.13
N ARG A 58 -8.99 -9.75 -12.32
CA ARG A 58 -9.61 -8.53 -12.84
C ARG A 58 -9.30 -7.33 -11.96
N GLN A 59 -9.38 -7.52 -10.64
CA GLN A 59 -9.07 -6.46 -9.68
C GLN A 59 -7.61 -5.99 -9.83
N ALA A 60 -6.67 -6.92 -9.92
CA ALA A 60 -5.26 -6.59 -10.08
C ALA A 60 -5.01 -5.85 -11.39
N GLN A 61 -5.68 -6.25 -12.46
CA GLN A 61 -5.58 -5.57 -13.75
C GLN A 61 -6.10 -4.13 -13.67
N ARG A 62 -7.22 -3.92 -12.98
CA ARG A 62 -7.79 -2.59 -12.77
C ARG A 62 -6.84 -1.72 -11.93
N MET A 63 -6.34 -2.27 -10.83
CA MET A 63 -5.41 -1.55 -9.96
C MET A 63 -4.14 -1.18 -10.74
N GLY A 64 -3.66 -2.06 -11.61
CA GLY A 64 -2.46 -1.82 -12.41
C GLY A 64 -2.60 -0.69 -13.42
N ASN A 65 -3.82 -0.25 -13.72
CA ASN A 65 -4.04 0.86 -14.64
C ASN A 65 -3.96 2.24 -13.97
N TYR A 66 -3.86 2.29 -12.65
CA TYR A 66 -3.79 3.55 -11.91
C TYR A 66 -2.35 3.90 -11.54
N TRP A 67 -2.04 5.17 -11.57
CA TRP A 67 -0.75 5.69 -11.13
C TRP A 67 -0.94 6.46 -9.83
N GLY A 68 -0.24 6.04 -8.80
CA GLY A 68 -0.34 6.61 -7.47
C GLY A 68 -0.07 5.56 -6.42
N ILE A 69 -0.75 5.69 -5.28
CA ILE A 69 -0.62 4.73 -4.18
C ILE A 69 -1.72 3.69 -4.32
N LEU A 70 -1.33 2.44 -4.53
CA LEU A 70 -2.27 1.32 -4.68
C LEU A 70 -2.35 0.57 -3.36
N ASP A 71 -3.50 0.63 -2.73
CA ASP A 71 -3.77 0.05 -1.41
C ASP A 71 -4.66 -1.18 -1.61
N PHE A 72 -4.06 -2.36 -1.70
CA PHE A 72 -4.86 -3.57 -1.76
C PHE A 72 -4.07 -4.80 -1.32
N ILE A 73 -4.81 -5.83 -0.92
CA ILE A 73 -4.23 -7.05 -0.33
C ILE A 73 -3.25 -7.71 -1.29
N SER A 74 -3.66 -7.88 -2.55
CA SER A 74 -2.86 -8.55 -3.58
C SER A 74 -2.20 -9.81 -3.04
N PRO A 75 -2.99 -10.86 -2.74
CA PRO A 75 -2.53 -11.94 -1.87
C PRO A 75 -1.51 -12.90 -2.48
N THR A 76 -1.29 -12.86 -3.78
CA THR A 76 -0.32 -13.77 -4.42
C THR A 76 0.71 -12.99 -5.22
N GLU A 77 1.86 -13.62 -5.45
CA GLU A 77 2.91 -13.01 -6.29
C GLU A 77 2.40 -12.74 -7.70
N ASP A 78 1.59 -13.63 -8.27
CA ASP A 78 1.05 -13.43 -9.61
C ASP A 78 0.17 -12.20 -9.68
N LEU A 79 -0.68 -11.97 -8.66
CA LEU A 79 -1.52 -10.79 -8.61
C LEU A 79 -0.70 -9.51 -8.47
N ARG A 80 0.39 -9.55 -7.71
CA ARG A 80 1.29 -8.41 -7.56
C ARG A 80 1.99 -8.08 -8.87
N LYS A 81 2.39 -9.10 -9.63
CA LYS A 81 2.98 -8.92 -10.96
C LYS A 81 2.00 -8.28 -11.94
N ILE A 82 0.73 -8.67 -11.87
CA ILE A 82 -0.31 -8.10 -12.73
C ILE A 82 -0.47 -6.61 -12.44
N ALA A 83 -0.46 -6.21 -11.18
CA ALA A 83 -0.51 -4.80 -10.80
C ALA A 83 0.73 -4.02 -11.25
N ASN A 84 1.85 -4.70 -11.36
CA ASN A 84 3.12 -4.19 -11.89
C ASN A 84 3.57 -2.88 -11.21
N PRO A 85 3.79 -2.88 -9.90
CA PRO A 85 4.23 -1.68 -9.20
C PRO A 85 5.71 -1.37 -9.46
N ASP A 86 6.06 -0.08 -9.34
CA ASP A 86 7.45 0.37 -9.39
C ASP A 86 8.13 0.24 -8.05
N PHE A 87 7.35 0.26 -6.97
CA PHE A 87 7.86 0.16 -5.60
C PHE A 87 6.81 -0.57 -4.77
N THR A 88 7.24 -1.55 -3.99
CA THR A 88 6.33 -2.37 -3.18
C THR A 88 6.67 -2.25 -1.71
N ILE A 89 5.66 -1.92 -0.91
CA ILE A 89 5.75 -1.90 0.56
C ILE A 89 4.87 -3.02 1.08
N TRP A 90 5.46 -3.91 1.87
CA TRP A 90 4.73 -4.99 2.52
C TRP A 90 4.43 -4.62 3.98
N MET A 91 3.14 -4.46 4.29
CA MET A 91 2.68 -4.24 5.66
C MET A 91 2.50 -5.60 6.33
N ASP A 92 3.55 -6.06 7.00
CA ASP A 92 3.60 -7.36 7.66
C ASP A 92 3.46 -7.19 9.17
N THR A 93 2.41 -6.47 9.57
CA THR A 93 2.19 -6.11 10.98
C THR A 93 1.32 -7.12 11.72
N ILE A 94 0.61 -8.00 11.00
CA ILE A 94 -0.27 -9.02 11.58
C ILE A 94 -0.05 -10.34 10.87
N ARG A 95 -0.41 -11.44 11.53
CA ARG A 95 -0.25 -12.79 10.98
C ARG A 95 -1.53 -13.32 10.36
N GLU A 96 -2.69 -12.86 10.83
CA GLU A 96 -3.99 -13.25 10.29
C GLU A 96 -4.87 -12.02 10.16
N GLY A 97 -5.52 -11.90 9.00
CA GLY A 97 -6.58 -10.93 8.78
C GLY A 97 -7.93 -11.52 9.19
N ARG A 98 -9.00 -10.74 9.03
CA ARG A 98 -10.34 -11.14 9.45
C ARG A 98 -11.05 -12.05 8.45
N PHE A 99 -10.49 -12.30 7.28
CA PHE A 99 -11.10 -13.15 6.25
C PHE A 99 -10.28 -14.41 6.08
N GLU A 100 -10.88 -15.55 6.45
CA GLU A 100 -10.20 -16.84 6.47
C GLU A 100 -9.73 -17.28 5.08
N ASP A 101 -10.55 -17.09 4.06
CA ASP A 101 -10.19 -17.46 2.69
C ASP A 101 -8.99 -16.65 2.18
N THR A 102 -8.92 -15.37 2.55
CA THR A 102 -7.78 -14.52 2.21
C THR A 102 -6.52 -14.96 2.95
N ASN A 103 -6.66 -15.33 4.24
CA ASN A 103 -5.53 -15.83 5.02
C ASN A 103 -4.91 -17.07 4.37
N LYS A 104 -5.76 -17.97 3.89
CA LYS A 104 -5.28 -19.21 3.24
C LYS A 104 -4.61 -18.94 1.90
N LEU A 105 -5.08 -17.96 1.19
CA LEU A 105 -4.56 -17.64 -0.14
C LEU A 105 -3.27 -16.81 -0.08
N PHE A 106 -3.07 -16.08 1.01
CA PHE A 106 -1.99 -15.09 1.10
C PHE A 106 -0.61 -15.74 1.05
N GLU A 107 0.15 -15.35 0.04
CA GLU A 107 1.57 -15.71 -0.10
C GLU A 107 2.41 -14.52 0.38
N GLN A 108 3.38 -14.79 1.23
CA GLN A 108 4.30 -13.74 1.65
C GLN A 108 5.05 -13.21 0.43
N PRO A 109 5.17 -11.89 0.28
CA PRO A 109 5.92 -11.34 -0.85
C PRO A 109 7.36 -11.83 -0.88
N LEU A 110 7.80 -12.28 -2.04
CA LEU A 110 9.20 -12.63 -2.27
C LEU A 110 9.97 -11.41 -2.75
N ASN A 111 9.26 -10.48 -3.42
CA ASN A 111 9.85 -9.26 -3.95
C ASN A 111 9.14 -8.06 -3.32
N TYR A 112 9.87 -7.30 -2.55
CA TYR A 112 9.39 -6.06 -1.95
C TYR A 112 10.57 -5.14 -1.75
N ASP A 113 10.29 -3.84 -1.70
CA ASP A 113 11.33 -2.83 -1.50
C ASP A 113 11.43 -2.41 -0.04
N LEU A 114 10.30 -2.49 0.68
CA LEU A 114 10.24 -2.15 2.09
C LEU A 114 9.27 -3.08 2.79
N ARG A 115 9.68 -3.61 3.93
CA ARG A 115 8.83 -4.43 4.80
C ARG A 115 8.67 -3.71 6.13
N ILE A 116 7.43 -3.55 6.56
CA ILE A 116 7.11 -2.98 7.87
C ILE A 116 6.47 -4.10 8.68
N ASP A 117 7.22 -4.64 9.62
CA ASP A 117 6.85 -5.88 10.33
C ASP A 117 6.27 -5.66 11.72
N LYS A 118 6.04 -4.41 12.10
CA LYS A 118 5.36 -4.07 13.35
C LYS A 118 4.84 -2.64 13.26
N TRP A 119 3.87 -2.33 14.12
CA TRP A 119 3.36 -0.97 14.23
C TRP A 119 4.48 -0.06 14.72
N ILE A 120 4.72 1.02 13.99
CA ILE A 120 5.82 1.93 14.26
C ILE A 120 5.30 3.35 14.41
N GLY A 121 6.05 4.17 15.15
CA GLY A 121 5.77 5.59 15.24
C GLY A 121 6.24 6.33 13.99
N GLN A 122 5.84 7.59 13.90
CA GLN A 122 6.15 8.41 12.73
C GLN A 122 7.65 8.58 12.49
N ASN A 123 8.45 8.72 13.54
CA ASN A 123 9.89 8.90 13.38
C ASN A 123 10.57 7.67 12.78
N GLN A 124 10.13 6.50 13.22
CA GLN A 124 10.66 5.25 12.72
C GLN A 124 10.22 5.00 11.27
N LEU A 125 8.97 5.33 10.95
CA LEU A 125 8.48 5.24 9.57
C LEU A 125 9.30 6.15 8.66
N ARG A 126 9.52 7.39 9.08
CA ARG A 126 10.33 8.34 8.32
C ARG A 126 11.70 7.77 8.00
N LYS A 127 12.37 7.24 9.03
CA LYS A 127 13.71 6.67 8.86
C LYS A 127 13.69 5.50 7.87
N CYS A 128 12.73 4.61 7.98
CA CYS A 128 12.60 3.49 7.05
C CYS A 128 12.45 3.95 5.60
N LEU A 129 11.60 4.95 5.37
CA LEU A 129 11.35 5.45 4.03
C LEU A 129 12.59 6.19 3.46
N GLU A 130 13.27 6.96 4.28
CA GLU A 130 14.48 7.66 3.86
C GLU A 130 15.61 6.70 3.50
N ASP A 131 15.76 5.63 4.28
CA ASP A 131 16.80 4.64 4.04
C ASP A 131 16.59 3.90 2.73
N PHE A 132 15.34 3.67 2.35
CA PHE A 132 15.03 2.92 1.14
C PHE A 132 14.85 3.79 -0.10
N SER A 133 14.45 5.04 0.09
CA SER A 133 14.18 5.90 -1.05
C SER A 133 14.54 7.35 -0.73
N PRO A 134 15.67 7.83 -1.25
CA PRO A 134 16.04 9.23 -1.07
C PRO A 134 14.96 10.21 -1.54
N GLY A 135 14.14 9.81 -2.53
CA GLY A 135 13.04 10.64 -3.00
C GLY A 135 11.94 10.85 -1.97
N MET A 136 11.94 10.07 -0.90
CA MET A 136 10.94 10.20 0.17
C MET A 136 11.44 11.02 1.36
N LYS A 137 12.61 11.64 1.28
CA LYS A 137 13.15 12.44 2.39
C LYS A 137 12.22 13.55 2.84
N GLY A 138 11.49 14.15 1.92
CA GLY A 138 10.58 15.24 2.25
C GLY A 138 9.40 14.84 3.13
N ILE A 139 9.17 13.55 3.36
CA ILE A 139 8.08 13.10 4.22
C ILE A 139 8.28 13.55 5.68
N GLN A 140 9.50 13.89 6.06
CA GLN A 140 9.82 14.27 7.43
C GLN A 140 8.96 15.41 7.97
N SER A 141 8.87 16.51 7.23
CA SER A 141 8.11 17.64 7.70
C SER A 141 6.62 17.35 7.84
N PHE A 142 6.12 16.47 6.97
CA PHE A 142 4.73 16.03 7.04
C PHE A 142 4.49 15.17 8.29
N LEU A 143 5.38 14.22 8.55
CA LEU A 143 5.24 13.32 9.71
C LEU A 143 5.40 14.05 11.04
N GLU A 144 6.13 15.16 11.06
CA GLU A 144 6.32 15.96 12.28
C GLU A 144 5.19 16.97 12.49
N GLY A 145 4.27 17.08 11.56
CA GLY A 145 3.17 18.03 11.60
C GLY A 145 1.82 17.38 11.81
N PRO A 146 0.85 17.66 10.92
CA PRO A 146 -0.53 17.22 11.10
C PRO A 146 -0.73 15.72 11.22
N ILE A 147 0.18 14.94 10.67
CA ILE A 147 0.07 13.48 10.67
C ILE A 147 0.11 12.90 12.09
N GLN A 148 0.64 13.63 13.05
CA GLN A 148 0.68 13.16 14.44
C GLN A 148 -0.69 12.76 14.97
N LYS A 149 -1.75 13.36 14.45
CA LYS A 149 -3.11 13.03 14.85
C LYS A 149 -3.59 11.69 14.28
N LEU A 150 -2.93 11.20 13.26
CA LEU A 150 -3.27 9.94 12.58
C LEU A 150 -2.43 8.77 13.06
N VAL A 151 -1.27 9.06 13.63
CA VAL A 151 -0.32 8.03 14.07
C VAL A 151 -0.51 7.81 15.57
N LYS A 152 -1.26 6.81 15.92
CA LYS A 152 -1.50 6.48 17.32
C LYS A 152 -1.53 5.01 17.53
#